data_65a4cbc1488e691215f42eaf1fbdd199
#
_entry.id   65a4cbc1488e691215f42eaf1fbdd199
#
_cell.length_a   1.000
_cell.length_b   1.000
_cell.length_c   1.000
_cell.angle_alpha   90.00
_cell.angle_beta   90.00
_cell.angle_gamma   90.00
#
_symmetry.space_group_name_H-M   'P 1'
#
loop_
_entity.id
_entity.type
_entity.pdbx_description
1 polymer ?
#
loop_
_entity_poly.entity_id
_entity_poly.type
_entity_poly.pdbx_seq_one_letter_code
_entity_poly.pdbx_strand_id
1 'polypeptide(L)' 'MTRIMKVRQDENREITDIMLDDGRALTLEEAVQEAQEGKIEGVNVAVSKSGKRYLRANPDNNVGNNLDNLPQF' A
#
# COMPACT_ATOMS: atom_id res chain seq x y z
N MET A 1 8.95 -12.00 -3.43
CA MET A 1 8.17 -11.00 -2.66
C MET A 1 7.01 -10.48 -3.48
N THR A 2 5.97 -10.07 -2.79
CA THR A 2 4.74 -9.61 -3.43
C THR A 2 4.75 -8.09 -3.52
N ARG A 3 4.20 -7.57 -4.61
CA ARG A 3 4.09 -6.13 -4.84
C ARG A 3 2.64 -5.72 -4.92
N ILE A 4 2.36 -4.47 -4.57
CA ILE A 4 1.02 -3.91 -4.77
C ILE A 4 0.87 -3.60 -6.25
N MET A 5 -0.17 -4.17 -6.87
CA MET A 5 -0.48 -3.97 -8.28
C MET A 5 -1.55 -2.92 -8.48
N LYS A 6 -2.57 -2.91 -7.62
CA LYS A 6 -3.69 -1.97 -7.69
C LYS A 6 -4.08 -1.52 -6.30
N VAL A 7 -4.75 -0.37 -6.22
CA VAL A 7 -5.25 0.17 -4.96
C VAL A 7 -6.71 0.58 -5.14
N ARG A 8 -7.45 0.60 -4.03
CA ARG A 8 -8.78 1.20 -3.97
C ARG A 8 -8.73 2.35 -2.98
N GLN A 9 -9.26 3.49 -3.38
CA GLN A 9 -9.26 4.69 -2.56
C GLN A 9 -10.69 5.12 -2.29
N ASP A 10 -10.89 5.78 -1.15
CA ASP A 10 -12.18 6.38 -0.80
C ASP A 10 -12.29 7.81 -1.34
N GLU A 11 -13.34 8.53 -0.91
CA GLU A 11 -13.59 9.91 -1.34
C GLU A 11 -12.45 10.85 -0.98
N ASN A 12 -11.72 10.55 0.08
CA ASN A 12 -10.62 11.36 0.57
C ASN A 12 -9.28 10.94 -0.01
N ARG A 13 -9.28 10.04 -0.99
CA ARG A 13 -8.09 9.45 -1.60
C ARG A 13 -7.25 8.64 -0.62
N GLU A 14 -7.86 8.17 0.45
CA GLU A 14 -7.19 7.26 1.37
C GLU A 14 -7.34 5.85 0.84
N ILE A 15 -6.25 5.09 0.89
CA ILE A 15 -6.26 3.70 0.43
C ILE A 15 -7.06 2.87 1.42
N THR A 16 -8.09 2.19 0.94
CA THR A 16 -8.92 1.30 1.76
C THR A 16 -8.60 -0.16 1.52
N ASP A 17 -8.19 -0.49 0.31
CA ASP A 17 -7.85 -1.86 -0.08
C ASP A 17 -6.70 -1.84 -1.07
N ILE A 18 -6.00 -2.95 -1.17
CA ILE A 18 -4.94 -3.14 -2.16
C ILE A 18 -5.13 -4.49 -2.84
N MET A 19 -4.58 -4.60 -4.05
CA MET A 19 -4.46 -5.87 -4.75
C MET A 19 -3.00 -6.15 -5.02
N LEU A 20 -2.56 -7.35 -4.66
CA LEU A 20 -1.18 -7.77 -4.85
C LEU A 20 -1.00 -8.40 -6.24
N ASP A 21 0.24 -8.50 -6.67
CA ASP A 21 0.56 -9.06 -7.98
C ASP A 21 0.30 -10.56 -8.09
N ASP A 22 0.08 -11.23 -6.96
CA ASP A 22 -0.31 -12.63 -6.94
C ASP A 22 -1.84 -12.82 -7.03
N GLY A 23 -2.60 -11.72 -7.15
CA GLY A 23 -4.05 -11.77 -7.29
C GLY A 23 -4.83 -11.63 -5.99
N ARG A 24 -4.16 -11.56 -4.85
CA ARG A 24 -4.84 -11.41 -3.56
C ARG A 24 -5.25 -9.95 -3.33
N ALA A 25 -6.47 -9.75 -2.85
CA ALA A 25 -6.95 -8.45 -2.41
C ALA A 25 -6.95 -8.43 -0.88
N LEU A 26 -6.39 -7.37 -0.31
CA LEU A 26 -6.28 -7.20 1.14
C LEU A 26 -6.89 -5.88 1.55
N THR A 27 -7.45 -5.84 2.77
CA THR A 27 -7.81 -4.56 3.39
C THR A 27 -6.54 -3.82 3.77
N LEU A 28 -6.66 -2.52 4.04
CA LEU A 28 -5.51 -1.73 4.45
C LEU A 28 -4.86 -2.30 5.72
N GLU A 29 -5.67 -2.74 6.67
CA GLU A 29 -5.14 -3.31 7.92
C GLU A 29 -4.33 -4.57 7.67
N GLU A 30 -4.83 -5.45 6.82
CA GLU A 30 -4.10 -6.66 6.44
C GLU A 30 -2.81 -6.32 5.70
N ALA A 31 -2.88 -5.33 4.80
CA ALA A 31 -1.72 -4.90 4.04
C ALA A 31 -0.64 -4.29 4.95
N VAL A 32 -1.05 -3.49 5.92
CA VAL A 32 -0.14 -2.91 6.90
C VAL A 32 0.58 -4.00 7.68
N GLN A 33 -0.16 -5.02 8.11
CA GLN A 33 0.43 -6.13 8.86
C GLN A 33 1.45 -6.89 8.02
N GLU A 34 1.12 -7.21 6.78
CA GLU A 34 2.06 -7.92 5.90
C GLU A 34 3.28 -7.05 5.56
N ALA A 35 3.08 -5.76 5.39
CA ALA A 35 4.20 -4.84 5.14
C ALA A 35 5.16 -4.78 6.34
N GLN A 36 4.62 -4.79 7.57
CA GLN A 36 5.44 -4.83 8.77
C GLN A 36 6.25 -6.12 8.88
N GLU A 37 5.72 -7.22 8.35
CA GLU A 37 6.40 -8.50 8.32
C GLU A 37 7.40 -8.61 7.17
N GLY A 38 7.50 -7.57 6.33
CA GLY A 38 8.41 -7.56 5.19
C GLY A 38 7.94 -8.38 4.01
N LYS A 39 6.65 -8.68 3.92
CA LYS A 39 6.09 -9.53 2.87
C LYS A 39 5.68 -8.77 1.62
N ILE A 40 5.61 -7.43 1.68
CA ILE A 40 5.24 -6.60 0.55
C ILE A 40 6.43 -5.75 0.15
N GLU A 41 6.83 -5.86 -1.11
CA GLU A 41 7.99 -5.14 -1.63
C GLU A 41 7.62 -3.71 -2.02
N GLY A 42 8.54 -2.79 -1.80
CA GLY A 42 8.42 -1.42 -2.28
C GLY A 42 7.59 -0.50 -1.40
N VAL A 43 7.16 -0.97 -0.23
CA VAL A 43 6.35 -0.16 0.68
C VAL A 43 6.89 -0.27 2.11
N ASN A 44 6.52 0.71 2.93
CA ASN A 44 6.77 0.66 4.35
C ASN A 44 5.54 1.15 5.10
N VAL A 45 5.55 0.96 6.41
CA VAL A 45 4.45 1.38 7.28
C VAL A 45 4.85 2.65 8.01
N ALA A 46 3.97 3.64 7.99
CA ALA A 46 4.14 4.87 8.74
C ALA A 46 2.98 5.03 9.72
N VAL A 47 3.18 5.88 10.72
CA VAL A 47 2.16 6.17 11.71
C VAL A 47 1.80 7.65 11.61
N SER A 48 0.51 7.95 11.48
CA SER A 48 0.02 9.32 11.41
C SER A 48 0.03 9.96 12.80
N LYS A 49 -0.20 11.25 12.84
CA LYS A 49 -0.26 11.99 14.12
C LYS A 49 -1.35 11.47 15.04
N SER A 50 -2.41 10.89 14.48
CA SER A 50 -3.50 10.31 15.27
C SER A 50 -3.20 8.89 15.75
N GLY A 51 -2.03 8.35 15.41
CA GLY A 51 -1.64 7.00 15.77
C GLY A 51 -2.10 5.93 14.80
N LYS A 52 -2.73 6.31 13.70
CA LYS A 52 -3.21 5.37 12.70
C LYS A 52 -2.06 4.94 11.77
N ARG A 53 -1.93 3.65 11.54
CA ARG A 53 -0.93 3.10 10.63
C ARG A 53 -1.41 3.19 9.19
N TYR A 54 -0.49 3.47 8.28
CA TYR A 54 -0.80 3.51 6.86
C TYR A 54 0.41 3.09 6.04
N LEU A 55 0.18 2.78 4.76
CA LEU A 55 1.23 2.38 3.85
C LEU A 55 1.79 3.58 3.10
N ARG A 56 3.08 3.54 2.87
CA ARG A 56 3.79 4.51 2.03
C ARG A 56 4.64 3.76 1.02
N ALA A 57 4.79 4.34 -0.16
CA ALA A 57 5.79 3.86 -1.10
C ALA A 57 7.18 4.20 -0.56
N ASN A 58 8.12 3.26 -0.68
CA ASN A 58 9.50 3.54 -0.31
C ASN A 58 10.05 4.65 -1.19
N PRO A 59 10.81 5.60 -0.59
CA PRO A 59 11.44 6.63 -1.40
C PRO A 59 12.53 6.00 -2.26
N ASP A 60 12.30 5.99 -3.56
CA ASP A 60 13.30 5.59 -4.53
C ASP A 60 13.25 6.57 -5.69
N ASN A 61 14.15 6.40 -6.66
CA ASN A 61 14.22 7.31 -7.80
C ASN A 61 13.25 6.92 -8.92
N ASN A 62 12.35 5.99 -8.66
CA ASN A 62 11.47 5.45 -9.67
C ASN A 62 10.08 6.06 -9.52
N VAL A 63 9.76 7.01 -10.36
CA VAL A 63 8.53 7.79 -10.28
C VAL A 63 7.28 6.91 -10.39
N GLY A 64 7.38 5.76 -11.04
CA GLY A 64 6.25 4.85 -11.23
C GLY A 64 5.86 4.04 -10.01
N ASN A 65 6.63 4.08 -8.92
CA ASN A 65 6.37 3.28 -7.72
C ASN A 65 5.54 3.99 -6.65
N ASN A 66 5.05 5.19 -6.95
CA ASN A 66 4.19 5.91 -6.03
C ASN A 66 2.82 5.23 -5.99
N LEU A 67 2.29 4.97 -4.78
CA LEU A 67 0.99 4.32 -4.62
C LEU A 67 -0.14 5.10 -5.30
N ASP A 68 -0.05 6.43 -5.35
CA ASP A 68 -1.06 7.25 -6.00
C ASP A 68 -1.11 7.07 -7.52
N ASN A 69 -0.07 6.51 -8.11
CA ASN A 69 0.01 6.29 -9.55
C ASN A 69 -0.43 4.90 -9.98
N LEU A 70 -0.79 4.05 -9.02
CA LEU A 70 -1.24 2.69 -9.33
C LEU A 70 -2.67 2.69 -9.84
N PRO A 71 -3.04 1.74 -10.73
CA PRO A 71 -4.44 1.60 -11.15
C PRO A 71 -5.34 1.33 -9.96
N GLN A 72 -6.57 1.81 -10.06
CA GLN A 72 -7.59 1.53 -9.05
C GLN A 72 -8.45 0.33 -9.49
N PHE A 73 -9.02 -0.33 -8.51
CA PHE A 73 -9.95 -1.44 -8.77
C PHE A 73 -11.22 -1.34 -7.93
#